data_2b810b70679193f40f1d1632dfde5b99
#
_entry.id   2b810b70679193f40f1d1632dfde5b99
#
_cell.length_a   1.000
_cell.length_b   1.000
_cell.length_c   1.000
_cell.angle_alpha   90.00
_cell.angle_beta   90.00
_cell.angle_gamma   90.00
#
_symmetry.space_group_name_H-M   'P 1'
#
loop_
_entity.id
_entity.type
_entity.pdbx_description
1 polymer ?
#
loop_
_entity_poly.entity_id
_entity_poly.type
_entity_poly.pdbx_seq_one_letter_code
_entity_poly.pdbx_strand_id
1 'polypeptide(L)'
;MIKKILLALLVGLIIIQFIKPERNISNAQPAPMSEDYAIPENVQGILNKACNDCHSNSTAYPWYSNIQPVAWWLDGHIKDGKRHLNFDDFTALPLARQNHKLEEIIEVIEEGEMPLKSYTALGLHSEADLSSEEKNSLMNWAKAQMAMLKDNYPADSLVMKRRARPQAENH
;
A
#
# COMPACT_ATOMS: atom_id res chain seq x y z
N MET A 1 -11.87 40.46 18.43
CA MET A 1 -12.22 39.54 17.28
C MET A 1 -11.33 38.33 17.24
N ILE A 2 -10.00 38.45 17.20
CA ILE A 2 -9.04 37.33 17.12
C ILE A 2 -9.24 36.30 18.24
N LYS A 3 -9.40 36.69 19.51
CA LYS A 3 -9.63 35.76 20.63
C LYS A 3 -10.87 34.88 20.45
N LYS A 4 -11.95 35.40 19.87
CA LYS A 4 -13.18 34.62 19.59
C LYS A 4 -12.97 33.62 18.48
N ILE A 5 -12.20 34.00 17.45
CA ILE A 5 -11.83 33.10 16.34
C ILE A 5 -10.95 31.96 16.85
N LEU A 6 -9.90 32.29 17.63
CA LEU A 6 -9.02 31.26 18.21
C LEU A 6 -9.78 30.30 19.13
N LEU A 7 -10.71 30.81 19.93
CA LEU A 7 -11.54 29.99 20.80
C LEU A 7 -12.44 29.04 19.95
N ALA A 8 -13.05 29.57 18.90
CA ALA A 8 -13.88 28.73 17.98
C ALA A 8 -13.06 27.64 17.29
N LEU A 9 -11.84 27.96 16.84
CA LEU A 9 -10.92 26.97 16.25
C LEU A 9 -10.50 25.91 17.28
N LEU A 10 -10.20 26.31 18.52
CA LEU A 10 -9.86 25.37 19.59
C LEU A 10 -11.03 24.43 19.90
N VAL A 11 -12.24 24.97 20.02
CA VAL A 11 -13.46 24.16 20.23
C VAL A 11 -13.67 23.21 19.06
N GLY A 12 -13.52 23.68 17.82
CA GLY A 12 -13.59 22.83 16.62
C GLY A 12 -12.55 21.72 16.66
N LEU A 13 -11.29 22.03 17.02
CA LEU A 13 -10.22 21.04 17.14
C LEU A 13 -10.53 19.98 18.21
N ILE A 14 -11.14 20.36 19.32
CA ILE A 14 -11.56 19.42 20.37
C ILE A 14 -12.70 18.53 19.84
N ILE A 15 -13.68 19.09 19.16
CA ILE A 15 -14.82 18.33 18.64
C ILE A 15 -14.37 17.25 17.65
N ILE A 16 -13.48 17.57 16.73
CA ILE A 16 -13.00 16.59 15.72
C ILE A 16 -12.24 15.42 16.35
N GLN A 17 -11.68 15.54 17.58
CA GLN A 17 -11.01 14.42 18.25
C GLN A 17 -11.95 13.24 18.52
N PHE A 18 -13.26 13.47 18.59
CA PHE A 18 -14.27 12.41 18.80
C PHE A 18 -14.68 11.70 17.50
N ILE A 19 -14.31 12.21 16.34
CA ILE A 19 -14.64 11.64 15.03
C ILE A 19 -13.45 10.80 14.56
N LYS A 20 -13.41 9.53 14.94
CA LYS A 20 -12.30 8.62 14.60
C LYS A 20 -12.66 7.73 13.41
N PRO A 21 -11.73 7.50 12.47
CA PRO A 21 -11.91 6.50 11.40
C PRO A 21 -11.90 5.07 11.98
N GLU A 22 -12.46 4.14 11.23
CA GLU A 22 -12.35 2.71 11.53
C GLU A 22 -10.91 2.24 11.35
N ARG A 23 -10.42 1.39 12.26
CA ARG A 23 -9.05 0.89 12.21
C ARG A 23 -8.92 -0.35 11.33
N ASN A 24 -7.84 -0.40 10.58
CA ASN A 24 -7.44 -1.54 9.76
C ASN A 24 -6.70 -2.58 10.61
N ILE A 25 -7.45 -3.42 11.34
CA ILE A 25 -6.92 -4.41 12.29
C ILE A 25 -7.62 -5.77 12.17
N SER A 26 -8.19 -6.07 11.01
CA SER A 26 -8.90 -7.34 10.84
C SER A 26 -7.98 -8.56 10.86
N ASN A 27 -6.72 -8.40 10.46
CA ASN A 27 -5.72 -9.46 10.28
C ASN A 27 -6.20 -10.58 9.33
N ALA A 28 -7.26 -10.35 8.58
CA ALA A 28 -7.80 -11.33 7.65
C ALA A 28 -6.89 -11.47 6.43
N GLN A 29 -6.58 -12.70 6.07
CA GLN A 29 -5.75 -13.05 4.91
C GLN A 29 -6.53 -14.00 3.99
N PRO A 30 -7.55 -13.51 3.27
CA PRO A 30 -8.42 -14.37 2.48
C PRO A 30 -7.71 -15.01 1.27
N ALA A 31 -6.69 -14.34 0.72
CA ALA A 31 -5.92 -14.80 -0.42
C ALA A 31 -4.51 -14.16 -0.38
N PRO A 32 -3.67 -14.52 0.61
CA PRO A 32 -2.41 -13.82 0.84
C PRO A 32 -1.39 -14.09 -0.27
N MET A 33 -0.53 -13.11 -0.53
CA MET A 33 0.54 -13.25 -1.51
C MET A 33 1.44 -14.45 -1.22
N SER A 34 1.69 -14.77 0.04
CA SER A 34 2.52 -15.90 0.47
C SER A 34 1.95 -17.28 0.14
N GLU A 35 0.71 -17.38 -0.34
CA GLU A 35 0.09 -18.64 -0.77
C GLU A 35 0.75 -19.17 -2.05
N ASP A 36 0.96 -18.29 -3.05
CA ASP A 36 1.48 -18.66 -4.36
C ASP A 36 2.91 -18.15 -4.62
N TYR A 37 3.38 -17.21 -3.80
CA TYR A 37 4.68 -16.55 -3.99
C TYR A 37 5.60 -16.81 -2.81
N ALA A 38 6.76 -17.44 -3.04
CA ALA A 38 7.76 -17.64 -2.01
C ALA A 38 8.37 -16.29 -1.61
N ILE A 39 8.22 -15.89 -0.35
CA ILE A 39 8.76 -14.65 0.20
C ILE A 39 9.92 -14.99 1.13
N PRO A 40 11.19 -14.74 0.74
CA PRO A 40 12.35 -14.94 1.60
C PRO A 40 12.28 -14.05 2.85
N GLU A 41 12.88 -14.49 3.95
CA GLU A 41 12.82 -13.80 5.24
C GLU A 41 13.30 -12.34 5.17
N ASN A 42 14.37 -12.06 4.42
CA ASN A 42 14.87 -10.70 4.21
C ASN A 42 13.85 -9.80 3.48
N VAL A 43 13.13 -10.34 2.48
CA VAL A 43 12.07 -9.60 1.77
C VAL A 43 10.86 -9.42 2.68
N GLN A 44 10.47 -10.45 3.44
CA GLN A 44 9.39 -10.34 4.41
C GLN A 44 9.67 -9.26 5.46
N GLY A 45 10.91 -9.14 5.92
CA GLY A 45 11.36 -8.07 6.81
C GLY A 45 11.19 -6.68 6.20
N ILE A 46 11.51 -6.52 4.91
CA ILE A 46 11.32 -5.27 4.16
C ILE A 46 9.82 -4.94 4.04
N LEU A 47 9.01 -5.90 3.62
CA LEU A 47 7.55 -5.71 3.51
C LEU A 47 6.93 -5.32 4.85
N ASN A 48 7.31 -5.97 5.93
CA ASN A 48 6.78 -5.69 7.27
C ASN A 48 7.07 -4.27 7.74
N LYS A 49 8.28 -3.76 7.54
CA LYS A 49 8.68 -2.45 8.05
C LYS A 49 8.27 -1.27 7.16
N ALA A 50 8.07 -1.49 5.86
CA ALA A 50 7.94 -0.40 4.90
C ALA A 50 6.65 -0.42 4.06
N CYS A 51 5.91 -1.55 4.02
CA CYS A 51 4.79 -1.72 3.11
C CYS A 51 3.49 -2.14 3.82
N ASN A 52 3.56 -3.13 4.72
CA ASN A 52 2.38 -3.80 5.26
C ASN A 52 1.42 -2.88 6.01
N ASP A 53 1.90 -1.80 6.65
CA ASP A 53 1.03 -0.86 7.35
C ASP A 53 -0.06 -0.24 6.44
N CYS A 54 0.26 -0.03 5.16
CA CYS A 54 -0.69 0.50 4.18
C CYS A 54 -1.19 -0.54 3.18
N HIS A 55 -0.46 -1.65 2.97
CA HIS A 55 -0.75 -2.63 1.94
C HIS A 55 -1.15 -4.01 2.48
N SER A 56 -1.65 -4.08 3.73
CA SER A 56 -2.19 -5.29 4.33
C SER A 56 -3.49 -5.01 5.08
N ASN A 57 -4.11 -6.06 5.63
CA ASN A 57 -5.30 -5.96 6.49
C ASN A 57 -4.94 -5.75 7.98
N SER A 58 -3.68 -5.39 8.25
CA SER A 58 -3.17 -5.16 9.60
C SER A 58 -2.20 -3.99 9.62
N THR A 59 -2.57 -2.90 10.26
CA THR A 59 -1.74 -1.69 10.42
C THR A 59 -1.24 -1.57 11.86
N ALA A 60 0.06 -1.39 12.05
CA ALA A 60 0.66 -1.01 13.32
C ALA A 60 0.49 0.51 13.53
N TYR A 61 -0.50 0.89 14.31
CA TYR A 61 -0.86 2.29 14.49
C TYR A 61 0.08 3.00 15.46
N PRO A 62 0.81 4.05 15.02
CA PRO A 62 1.63 4.86 15.89
C PRO A 62 0.77 5.76 16.81
N TRP A 63 1.36 6.31 17.86
CA TRP A 63 0.63 7.13 18.86
C TRP A 63 -0.10 8.34 18.24
N TYR A 64 0.48 8.98 17.24
CA TYR A 64 -0.11 10.15 16.57
C TYR A 64 -1.33 9.82 15.71
N SER A 65 -1.55 8.55 15.38
CA SER A 65 -2.76 8.09 14.69
C SER A 65 -4.05 8.26 15.51
N ASN A 66 -3.92 8.68 16.77
CA ASN A 66 -5.06 8.99 17.65
C ASN A 66 -5.45 10.47 17.62
N ILE A 67 -4.69 11.32 16.92
CA ILE A 67 -4.84 12.78 16.94
C ILE A 67 -5.39 13.25 15.58
N GLN A 68 -6.50 13.98 15.60
CA GLN A 68 -7.06 14.60 14.40
C GLN A 68 -6.35 15.93 14.09
N PRO A 69 -6.14 16.28 12.81
CA PRO A 69 -6.61 15.59 11.59
C PRO A 69 -5.68 14.46 11.08
N VAL A 70 -4.58 14.17 11.77
CA VAL A 70 -3.57 13.17 11.34
C VAL A 70 -4.18 11.78 11.19
N ALA A 71 -5.11 11.41 12.08
CA ALA A 71 -5.81 10.12 11.98
C ALA A 71 -6.59 9.96 10.66
N TRP A 72 -7.28 10.99 10.18
CA TRP A 72 -7.99 10.95 8.90
C TRP A 72 -7.04 10.88 7.72
N TRP A 73 -5.94 11.62 7.77
CA TRP A 73 -4.92 11.62 6.74
C TRP A 73 -4.28 10.22 6.61
N LEU A 74 -3.93 9.59 7.74
CA LEU A 74 -3.37 8.24 7.76
C LEU A 74 -4.38 7.20 7.26
N ASP A 75 -5.64 7.27 7.70
CA ASP A 75 -6.73 6.40 7.23
C ASP A 75 -6.91 6.48 5.71
N GLY A 76 -6.83 7.70 5.15
CA GLY A 76 -6.85 7.90 3.69
C GLY A 76 -5.72 7.14 3.00
N HIS A 77 -4.48 7.23 3.48
CA HIS A 77 -3.33 6.53 2.91
C HIS A 77 -3.44 5.01 3.01
N ILE A 78 -3.94 4.49 4.15
CA ILE A 78 -4.16 3.05 4.33
C ILE A 78 -5.22 2.54 3.34
N LYS A 79 -6.35 3.24 3.22
CA LYS A 79 -7.42 2.88 2.28
C LYS A 79 -6.95 2.92 0.82
N ASP A 80 -6.18 3.94 0.46
CA ASP A 80 -5.62 4.09 -0.88
C ASP A 80 -4.57 3.00 -1.16
N GLY A 81 -3.67 2.75 -0.23
CA GLY A 81 -2.67 1.69 -0.31
C GLY A 81 -3.33 0.33 -0.56
N LYS A 82 -4.29 -0.06 0.27
CA LYS A 82 -5.04 -1.32 0.11
C LYS A 82 -5.82 -1.42 -1.20
N ARG A 83 -6.37 -0.32 -1.69
CA ARG A 83 -7.11 -0.29 -2.96
C ARG A 83 -6.18 -0.54 -4.15
N HIS A 84 -4.96 -0.02 -4.11
CA HIS A 84 -3.97 -0.20 -5.16
C HIS A 84 -3.28 -1.56 -5.08
N LEU A 85 -2.88 -1.98 -3.88
CA LEU A 85 -2.21 -3.23 -3.61
C LEU A 85 -2.55 -3.70 -2.19
N ASN A 86 -3.04 -4.93 -2.04
CA ASN A 86 -3.24 -5.57 -0.75
C ASN A 86 -2.57 -6.94 -0.75
N PHE A 87 -1.52 -7.13 0.03
CA PHE A 87 -0.77 -8.39 0.12
C PHE A 87 -1.60 -9.52 0.72
N ASP A 88 -2.60 -9.21 1.55
CA ASP A 88 -3.48 -10.21 2.17
C ASP A 88 -4.63 -10.67 1.26
N ASP A 89 -4.78 -10.05 0.07
CA ASP A 89 -5.83 -10.38 -0.91
C ASP A 89 -5.24 -10.45 -2.34
N PHE A 90 -3.96 -10.76 -2.46
CA PHE A 90 -3.20 -10.64 -3.69
C PHE A 90 -3.51 -11.75 -4.68
N THR A 91 -3.59 -13.01 -4.21
CA THR A 91 -3.81 -14.18 -5.08
C THR A 91 -5.25 -14.28 -5.60
N ALA A 92 -6.20 -13.54 -5.02
CA ALA A 92 -7.54 -13.36 -5.57
C ALA A 92 -7.56 -12.55 -6.88
N LEU A 93 -6.50 -11.80 -7.20
CA LEU A 93 -6.41 -11.05 -8.44
C LEU A 93 -6.17 -11.99 -9.64
N PRO A 94 -6.71 -11.67 -10.83
CA PRO A 94 -6.32 -12.38 -12.07
C PRO A 94 -4.81 -12.32 -12.30
N LEU A 95 -4.20 -13.39 -12.87
CA LEU A 95 -2.76 -13.50 -13.11
C LEU A 95 -2.14 -12.28 -13.83
N ALA A 96 -2.84 -11.75 -14.85
CA ALA A 96 -2.40 -10.53 -15.53
C ALA A 96 -2.27 -9.34 -14.59
N ARG A 97 -3.16 -9.22 -13.60
CA ARG A 97 -3.11 -8.15 -12.60
C ARG A 97 -2.05 -8.41 -11.55
N GLN A 98 -1.86 -9.66 -11.12
CA GLN A 98 -0.77 -10.03 -10.22
C GLN A 98 0.59 -9.70 -10.84
N ASN A 99 0.82 -10.11 -12.11
CA ASN A 99 2.04 -9.79 -12.85
C ASN A 99 2.27 -8.27 -12.97
N HIS A 100 1.23 -7.52 -13.30
CA HIS A 100 1.32 -6.06 -13.39
C HIS A 100 1.60 -5.41 -12.03
N LYS A 101 1.04 -5.93 -10.92
CA LYS A 101 1.34 -5.43 -9.57
C LYS A 101 2.78 -5.70 -9.14
N LEU A 102 3.37 -6.81 -9.55
CA LEU A 102 4.80 -7.07 -9.34
C LEU A 102 5.67 -6.09 -10.15
N GLU A 103 5.26 -5.74 -11.37
CA GLU A 103 5.91 -4.71 -12.19
C GLU A 103 5.81 -3.33 -11.51
N GLU A 104 4.62 -2.91 -11.06
CA GLU A 104 4.41 -1.65 -10.34
C GLU A 104 5.27 -1.57 -9.07
N ILE A 105 5.46 -2.66 -8.30
CA ILE A 105 6.36 -2.68 -7.14
C ILE A 105 7.78 -2.30 -7.56
N ILE A 106 8.27 -2.82 -8.69
CA ILE A 106 9.61 -2.51 -9.19
C ILE A 106 9.70 -1.02 -9.56
N GLU A 107 8.75 -0.52 -10.32
CA GLU A 107 8.71 0.86 -10.82
C GLU A 107 8.69 1.87 -9.66
N VAL A 108 7.75 1.74 -8.72
CA VAL A 108 7.61 2.71 -7.61
C VAL A 108 8.80 2.71 -6.65
N ILE A 109 9.51 1.57 -6.52
CA ILE A 109 10.74 1.48 -5.71
C ILE A 109 11.92 2.11 -6.46
N GLU A 110 12.04 1.87 -7.79
CA GLU A 110 13.10 2.43 -8.63
C GLU A 110 12.97 3.96 -8.74
N GLU A 111 11.75 4.47 -8.91
CA GLU A 111 11.45 5.89 -8.98
C GLU A 111 11.50 6.58 -7.60
N GLY A 112 11.52 5.81 -6.52
CA GLY A 112 11.56 6.32 -5.14
C GLY A 112 10.22 6.96 -4.71
N GLU A 113 9.11 6.52 -5.30
CA GLU A 113 7.76 6.92 -4.90
C GLU A 113 7.32 6.20 -3.63
N MET A 114 7.79 4.95 -3.44
CA MET A 114 7.54 4.15 -2.23
C MET A 114 8.85 3.74 -1.54
N PRO A 115 8.86 3.70 -0.20
CA PRO A 115 7.83 4.18 0.73
C PRO A 115 7.58 5.69 0.61
N LEU A 116 6.35 6.13 0.94
CA LEU A 116 5.99 7.55 0.88
C LEU A 116 6.94 8.39 1.71
N LYS A 117 7.47 9.48 1.14
CA LYS A 117 8.35 10.42 1.86
C LYS A 117 7.68 11.02 3.09
N SER A 118 6.36 11.19 3.07
CA SER A 118 5.59 11.65 4.23
C SER A 118 5.55 10.62 5.37
N TYR A 119 5.67 9.33 5.06
CA TYR A 119 5.72 8.25 6.04
C TYR A 119 7.09 8.17 6.74
N THR A 120 8.18 8.31 6.00
CA THR A 120 9.55 8.26 6.53
C THR A 120 10.05 9.60 7.08
N ALA A 121 9.33 10.71 6.81
CA ALA A 121 9.72 12.05 7.22
C ALA A 121 9.74 12.21 8.76
N LEU A 122 10.50 13.19 9.23
CA LEU A 122 10.60 13.58 10.65
C LEU A 122 11.11 12.48 11.60
N GLY A 123 11.66 11.39 11.05
CA GLY A 123 12.17 10.25 11.85
C GLY A 123 11.08 9.43 12.53
N LEU A 124 9.82 9.58 12.13
CA LEU A 124 8.67 8.85 12.73
C LEU A 124 8.67 7.37 12.36
N HIS A 125 9.17 7.03 11.15
CA HIS A 125 9.34 5.67 10.62
C HIS A 125 10.66 5.56 9.86
N SER A 126 11.77 5.88 10.52
CA SER A 126 13.10 5.84 9.91
C SER A 126 13.50 4.44 9.45
N GLU A 127 12.94 3.40 10.07
CA GLU A 127 13.14 2.00 9.69
C GLU A 127 12.54 1.66 8.32
N ALA A 128 11.53 2.41 7.89
CA ALA A 128 10.90 2.24 6.58
C ALA A 128 11.69 2.93 5.44
N ASP A 129 12.71 3.74 5.75
CA ASP A 129 13.60 4.29 4.74
C ASP A 129 14.56 3.20 4.25
N LEU A 130 14.25 2.64 3.09
CA LEU A 130 14.95 1.48 2.55
C LEU A 130 16.35 1.82 2.04
N SER A 131 17.35 1.07 2.47
CA SER A 131 18.70 1.11 1.90
C SER A 131 18.70 0.67 0.42
N SER A 132 19.78 0.97 -0.30
CA SER A 132 19.95 0.52 -1.69
C SER A 132 19.94 -1.00 -1.81
N GLU A 133 20.51 -1.72 -0.82
CA GLU A 133 20.51 -3.18 -0.78
C GLU A 133 19.09 -3.74 -0.58
N GLU A 134 18.28 -3.11 0.27
CA GLU A 134 16.90 -3.53 0.52
C GLU A 134 16.02 -3.28 -0.69
N LYS A 135 16.16 -2.12 -1.35
CA LYS A 135 15.48 -1.81 -2.62
C LYS A 135 15.82 -2.84 -3.69
N ASN A 136 17.11 -3.14 -3.87
CA ASN A 136 17.56 -4.16 -4.82
C ASN A 136 17.03 -5.56 -4.47
N SER A 137 17.01 -5.94 -3.20
CA SER A 137 16.47 -7.23 -2.75
C SER A 137 14.98 -7.36 -3.08
N LEU A 138 14.19 -6.31 -2.80
CA LEU A 138 12.75 -6.29 -3.09
C LEU A 138 12.49 -6.35 -4.60
N MET A 139 13.17 -5.52 -5.40
CA MET A 139 13.01 -5.51 -6.86
C MET A 139 13.45 -6.83 -7.50
N ASN A 140 14.57 -7.42 -7.05
CA ASN A 140 15.03 -8.70 -7.57
C ASN A 140 14.05 -9.83 -7.23
N TRP A 141 13.49 -9.82 -6.02
CA TRP A 141 12.44 -10.75 -5.63
C TRP A 141 11.21 -10.60 -6.55
N ALA A 142 10.69 -9.39 -6.76
CA ALA A 142 9.55 -9.16 -7.64
C ALA A 142 9.83 -9.63 -9.08
N LYS A 143 11.03 -9.35 -9.63
CA LYS A 143 11.47 -9.84 -10.95
C LYS A 143 11.50 -11.37 -11.01
N ALA A 144 11.96 -12.04 -9.94
CA ALA A 144 11.98 -13.49 -9.86
C ALA A 144 10.55 -14.09 -9.87
N GLN A 145 9.61 -13.43 -9.15
CA GLN A 145 8.21 -13.87 -9.17
C GLN A 145 7.57 -13.68 -10.57
N MET A 146 7.86 -12.58 -11.26
CA MET A 146 7.42 -12.39 -12.65
C MET A 146 8.02 -13.42 -13.61
N ALA A 147 9.27 -13.82 -13.41
CA ALA A 147 9.89 -14.91 -14.19
C ALA A 147 9.19 -16.24 -13.92
N MET A 148 8.92 -16.56 -12.66
CA MET A 148 8.17 -17.76 -12.26
C MET A 148 6.77 -17.80 -12.93
N LEU A 149 6.07 -16.67 -12.98
CA LEU A 149 4.78 -16.58 -13.68
C LEU A 149 4.93 -16.86 -15.18
N LYS A 150 5.97 -16.32 -15.83
CA LYS A 150 6.23 -16.54 -17.26
C LYS A 150 6.58 -17.99 -17.58
N ASP A 151 7.23 -18.70 -16.66
CA ASP A 151 7.62 -20.10 -16.85
C ASP A 151 6.42 -21.06 -16.66
N ASN A 152 5.45 -20.68 -15.82
CA ASN A 152 4.32 -21.55 -15.45
C ASN A 152 3.02 -21.25 -16.20
N TYR A 153 2.87 -20.06 -16.81
CA TYR A 153 1.61 -19.63 -17.42
C TYR A 153 1.78 -19.09 -18.84
N PRO A 154 0.78 -19.27 -19.73
CA PRO A 154 0.81 -18.71 -21.07
C PRO A 154 0.94 -17.19 -21.07
N ALA A 155 1.73 -16.64 -22.00
CA ALA A 155 2.04 -15.20 -22.05
C ALA A 155 0.78 -14.31 -22.15
N ASP A 156 -0.27 -14.78 -22.84
CA ASP A 156 -1.54 -14.06 -23.01
C ASP A 156 -2.36 -13.95 -21.70
N SER A 157 -2.12 -14.84 -20.73
CA SER A 157 -2.72 -14.79 -19.39
C SER A 157 -2.06 -13.77 -18.45
N LEU A 158 -0.85 -13.31 -18.79
CA LEU A 158 -0.05 -12.39 -17.99
C LEU A 158 -0.15 -10.94 -18.45
N VAL A 159 -0.91 -10.66 -19.51
CA VAL A 159 -1.06 -9.31 -20.08
C VAL A 159 -2.46 -8.77 -19.81
N MET A 160 -2.51 -7.53 -19.30
CA MET A 160 -3.76 -6.81 -19.10
C MET A 160 -4.46 -6.55 -20.44
N LYS A 161 -5.61 -7.17 -20.65
CA LYS A 161 -6.43 -6.89 -21.85
C LYS A 161 -6.99 -5.48 -21.76
N ARG A 162 -6.70 -4.63 -22.75
CA ARG A 162 -7.39 -3.32 -22.88
C ARG A 162 -8.90 -3.56 -22.94
N ARG A 163 -9.66 -2.92 -22.07
CA ARG A 163 -11.12 -2.84 -22.23
C ARG A 163 -11.39 -2.20 -23.61
N ALA A 164 -12.05 -2.95 -24.50
CA ALA A 164 -12.58 -2.36 -25.72
C ALA A 164 -13.48 -1.18 -25.32
N ARG A 165 -13.22 0.01 -25.86
CA ARG A 165 -14.17 1.13 -25.73
C ARG A 165 -15.50 0.65 -26.33
N PRO A 166 -16.64 0.83 -25.63
CA PRO A 166 -17.92 0.65 -26.28
C PRO A 166 -17.96 1.52 -27.54
N GLN A 167 -18.18 0.90 -28.69
CA GLN A 167 -18.45 1.69 -29.90
C GLN A 167 -19.70 2.51 -29.63
N ALA A 168 -19.58 3.85 -29.74
CA ALA A 168 -20.76 4.70 -29.71
C ALA A 168 -21.64 4.26 -30.88
N GLU A 169 -22.78 3.66 -30.57
CA GLU A 169 -23.84 3.45 -31.55
C GLU A 169 -24.28 4.82 -32.08
N ASN A 170 -23.89 5.10 -33.34
CA ASN A 170 -24.42 6.25 -34.06
C ASN A 170 -25.89 5.98 -34.39
N HIS A 171 -26.77 6.62 -33.67
CA HIS A 171 -28.16 6.79 -34.03
C HIS A 171 -28.35 8.14 -34.70
#